data_f441120ac1e2575ceb2bcc726788f004
#
_entry.id   f441120ac1e2575ceb2bcc726788f004
#
_cell.length_a   1.000
_cell.length_b   1.000
_cell.length_c   1.000
_cell.angle_alpha   90.00
_cell.angle_beta   90.00
_cell.angle_gamma   90.00
#
_symmetry.space_group_name_H-M   'P 1'
#
loop_
_entity.id
_entity.type
_entity.pdbx_description
1 polymer ?
#
loop_
_entity_poly.entity_id
_entity_poly.type
_entity_poly.pdbx_seq_one_letter_code
_entity_poly.pdbx_strand_id
1 'polypeptide(L)'
;MQLEGLVKAGALDEFDPDRNKILSSIPKIIQKIKNKNEDKLTNQTNLFDDENEIESGFDFAKSKKWTKKELLFEEFKSLGFYISDHPLNEYVEIFDQLKISSYKEFLEDNNNEALVAGTVMSIQEKKSAKGTPFAIVKFSDNK
;
A
#
# COMPACT_ATOMS: atom_id res chain seq x y z
N MET A 1 -4.85 -11.20 5.24
CA MET A 1 -3.75 -12.21 5.30
C MET A 1 -2.39 -11.53 5.12
N GLN A 2 -1.28 -12.14 5.62
CA GLN A 2 0.07 -11.54 5.51
C GLN A 2 0.50 -11.33 4.06
N LEU A 3 0.23 -12.30 3.17
CA LEU A 3 0.58 -12.20 1.74
C LEU A 3 -0.13 -11.03 1.04
N GLU A 4 -1.38 -10.77 1.33
CA GLU A 4 -2.11 -9.61 0.78
C GLU A 4 -1.45 -8.28 1.21
N GLY A 5 -1.02 -8.20 2.47
CA GLY A 5 -0.29 -7.05 2.98
C GLY A 5 1.02 -6.82 2.23
N LEU A 6 1.79 -7.88 1.98
CA LEU A 6 3.04 -7.80 1.21
C LEU A 6 2.80 -7.35 -0.23
N VAL A 7 1.76 -7.87 -0.90
CA VAL A 7 1.41 -7.44 -2.27
C VAL A 7 1.03 -5.96 -2.29
N LYS A 8 0.20 -5.51 -1.36
CA LYS A 8 -0.21 -4.10 -1.25
C LYS A 8 0.96 -3.17 -0.96
N ALA A 9 1.93 -3.65 -0.18
CA ALA A 9 3.17 -2.95 0.13
C ALA A 9 4.16 -2.88 -1.04
N GLY A 10 3.93 -3.62 -2.12
CA GLY A 10 4.81 -3.64 -3.29
C GLY A 10 5.96 -4.65 -3.21
N ALA A 11 5.93 -5.58 -2.26
CA ALA A 11 6.99 -6.57 -2.11
C ALA A 11 7.13 -7.53 -3.31
N LEU A 12 6.14 -7.57 -4.20
CA LEU A 12 6.12 -8.41 -5.39
C LEU A 12 6.15 -7.61 -6.70
N ASP A 13 6.43 -6.32 -6.67
CA ASP A 13 6.46 -5.44 -7.86
C ASP A 13 7.55 -5.84 -8.86
N GLU A 14 8.60 -6.53 -8.42
CA GLU A 14 9.64 -7.08 -9.28
C GLU A 14 9.11 -8.20 -10.19
N PHE A 15 8.11 -8.97 -9.73
CA PHE A 15 7.50 -10.04 -10.52
C PHE A 15 6.41 -9.51 -11.46
N ASP A 16 5.54 -8.62 -10.96
CA ASP A 16 4.51 -7.95 -11.74
C ASP A 16 4.17 -6.60 -11.07
N PRO A 17 4.29 -5.48 -11.79
CA PRO A 17 3.97 -4.15 -11.24
C PRO A 17 2.47 -3.92 -11.03
N ASP A 18 1.60 -4.82 -11.52
CA ASP A 18 0.17 -4.75 -11.28
C ASP A 18 -0.21 -5.46 -9.98
N ARG A 19 -0.10 -4.74 -8.86
CA ARG A 19 -0.42 -5.27 -7.53
C ARG A 19 -1.85 -5.80 -7.43
N ASN A 20 -2.83 -5.19 -8.12
CA ASN A 20 -4.21 -5.66 -8.09
C ASN A 20 -4.39 -7.00 -8.80
N LYS A 21 -3.67 -7.22 -9.90
CA LYS A 21 -3.64 -8.49 -10.62
C LYS A 21 -3.10 -9.61 -9.73
N ILE A 22 -1.97 -9.37 -9.05
CA ILE A 22 -1.40 -10.34 -8.10
C ILE A 22 -2.38 -10.60 -6.96
N LEU A 23 -2.90 -9.53 -6.33
CA LEU A 23 -3.83 -9.62 -5.19
C LEU A 23 -5.07 -10.46 -5.54
N SER A 24 -5.68 -10.19 -6.69
CA SER A 24 -6.84 -10.93 -7.18
C SER A 24 -6.54 -12.40 -7.52
N SER A 25 -5.27 -12.73 -7.76
CA SER A 25 -4.83 -14.09 -8.09
C SER A 25 -4.44 -14.92 -6.86
N ILE A 26 -4.28 -14.31 -5.69
CA ILE A 26 -3.88 -15.00 -4.45
C ILE A 26 -4.73 -16.24 -4.15
N PRO A 27 -6.07 -16.22 -4.23
CA PRO A 27 -6.87 -17.41 -3.94
C PRO A 27 -6.53 -18.58 -4.89
N LYS A 28 -6.36 -18.30 -6.18
CA LYS A 28 -5.97 -19.31 -7.19
C LYS A 28 -4.56 -19.86 -6.91
N ILE A 29 -3.62 -19.01 -6.55
CA ILE A 29 -2.25 -19.39 -6.21
C ILE A 29 -2.25 -20.34 -5.01
N ILE A 30 -2.95 -19.96 -3.94
CA ILE A 30 -3.04 -20.79 -2.72
C ILE A 30 -3.68 -22.14 -3.02
N GLN A 31 -4.74 -22.16 -3.82
CA GLN A 31 -5.41 -23.42 -4.21
C GLN A 31 -4.49 -24.32 -5.02
N LYS A 32 -3.77 -23.78 -6.00
CA LYS A 32 -2.80 -24.53 -6.82
C LYS A 32 -1.68 -25.14 -5.95
N ILE A 33 -1.17 -24.36 -4.98
CA ILE A 33 -0.14 -24.84 -4.03
C ILE A 33 -0.68 -25.96 -3.13
N LYS A 34 -1.91 -25.83 -2.62
CA LYS A 34 -2.53 -26.86 -1.78
C LYS A 34 -2.70 -28.16 -2.55
N ASN A 35 -3.28 -28.12 -3.74
CA ASN A 35 -3.45 -29.29 -4.59
C ASN A 35 -2.11 -29.99 -4.86
N LYS A 36 -1.08 -29.21 -5.23
CA LYS A 36 0.27 -29.75 -5.48
C LYS A 36 0.93 -30.38 -4.25
N ASN A 37 0.63 -29.88 -3.05
CA ASN A 37 1.12 -30.48 -1.80
C ASN A 37 0.36 -31.74 -1.43
N GLU A 38 -0.95 -31.82 -1.67
CA GLU A 38 -1.78 -33.01 -1.44
C GLU A 38 -1.33 -34.13 -2.39
N ASP A 39 -1.10 -33.84 -3.66
CA ASP A 39 -0.59 -34.80 -4.64
C ASP A 39 0.77 -35.37 -4.26
N LYS A 40 1.66 -34.56 -3.70
CA LYS A 40 2.98 -35.02 -3.17
C LYS A 40 2.84 -35.93 -1.95
N LEU A 41 1.86 -35.68 -1.08
CA LEU A 41 1.65 -36.48 0.13
C LEU A 41 1.01 -37.84 -0.19
N THR A 42 0.18 -37.90 -1.21
CA THR A 42 -0.52 -39.14 -1.63
C THR A 42 0.30 -40.01 -2.57
N ASN A 43 1.49 -39.58 -3.00
CA ASN A 43 2.28 -40.23 -4.07
C ASN A 43 1.47 -40.51 -5.35
N GLN A 44 0.34 -39.86 -5.53
CA GLN A 44 -0.44 -39.87 -6.76
C GLN A 44 0.13 -38.80 -7.70
N THR A 45 1.04 -39.18 -8.56
CA THR A 45 1.36 -38.40 -9.75
C THR A 45 0.10 -38.38 -10.60
N ASN A 46 -0.53 -37.21 -10.73
CA ASN A 46 -1.59 -37.02 -11.71
C ASN A 46 -1.00 -37.37 -13.09
N LEU A 47 -1.51 -38.45 -13.69
CA LEU A 47 -1.10 -38.92 -15.02
C LEU A 47 -1.35 -37.88 -16.13
N PHE A 48 -2.04 -36.77 -15.76
CA PHE A 48 -2.42 -35.64 -16.61
C PHE A 48 -1.79 -34.31 -16.18
N ASP A 49 -0.85 -34.32 -15.24
CA ASP A 49 0.02 -33.16 -15.04
C ASP A 49 0.99 -33.13 -16.25
N ASP A 50 0.51 -32.49 -17.30
CA ASP A 50 1.32 -32.17 -18.47
C ASP A 50 2.55 -31.40 -17.97
N GLU A 51 3.74 -31.98 -18.23
CA GLU A 51 5.02 -31.26 -18.05
C GLU A 51 5.03 -29.92 -18.82
N ASN A 52 4.10 -29.73 -19.74
CA ASN A 52 3.80 -28.50 -20.48
C ASN A 52 3.08 -27.41 -19.65
N GLU A 53 2.50 -27.67 -18.48
CA GLU A 53 1.91 -26.62 -17.63
C GLU A 53 2.98 -25.70 -16.99
N ILE A 54 4.25 -26.12 -16.98
CA ILE A 54 5.35 -25.26 -16.50
C ILE A 54 5.70 -24.19 -17.55
N GLU A 55 5.45 -24.46 -18.85
CA GLU A 55 5.66 -23.51 -19.94
C GLU A 55 4.43 -22.63 -20.23
N SER A 56 3.20 -23.08 -19.91
CA SER A 56 2.02 -22.24 -19.97
C SER A 56 1.95 -21.40 -18.67
N GLY A 57 2.39 -20.15 -18.73
CA GLY A 57 2.46 -19.24 -17.59
C GLY A 57 1.20 -19.24 -16.70
N PHE A 58 1.35 -18.90 -15.44
CA PHE A 58 0.22 -18.85 -14.50
C PHE A 58 -0.89 -17.93 -15.03
N ASP A 59 -2.11 -18.44 -15.16
CA ASP A 59 -3.30 -17.66 -15.59
C ASP A 59 -3.74 -16.74 -14.44
N PHE A 60 -3.24 -15.53 -14.45
CA PHE A 60 -3.60 -14.50 -13.49
C PHE A 60 -5.07 -14.06 -13.65
N ALA A 61 -5.68 -13.69 -12.55
CA ALA A 61 -7.04 -13.13 -12.57
C ALA A 61 -7.05 -11.81 -13.36
N LYS A 62 -8.09 -11.64 -14.18
CA LYS A 62 -8.32 -10.35 -14.86
C LYS A 62 -8.77 -9.33 -13.82
N SER A 63 -8.02 -8.26 -13.65
CA SER A 63 -8.33 -7.15 -12.75
C SER A 63 -8.04 -5.82 -13.43
N LYS A 64 -8.69 -4.76 -12.96
CA LYS A 64 -8.37 -3.41 -13.39
C LYS A 64 -7.13 -2.93 -12.63
N LYS A 65 -6.11 -2.45 -13.34
CA LYS A 65 -4.92 -1.86 -12.72
C LYS A 65 -5.32 -0.69 -11.81
N TRP A 66 -4.74 -0.63 -10.64
CA TRP A 66 -4.96 0.50 -9.72
C TRP A 66 -4.42 1.80 -10.29
N THR A 67 -5.15 2.88 -10.05
CA THR A 67 -4.64 4.25 -10.23
C THR A 67 -3.56 4.51 -9.17
N LYS A 68 -2.73 5.53 -9.38
CA LYS A 68 -1.70 5.94 -8.42
C LYS A 68 -2.30 6.21 -7.03
N LYS A 69 -3.46 6.85 -6.97
CA LYS A 69 -4.17 7.15 -5.70
C LYS A 69 -4.64 5.88 -5.00
N GLU A 70 -5.21 4.94 -5.72
CA GLU A 70 -5.63 3.65 -5.16
C GLU A 70 -4.44 2.84 -4.66
N LEU A 71 -3.32 2.84 -5.40
CA LEU A 71 -2.09 2.16 -5.00
C LEU A 71 -1.56 2.72 -3.68
N LEU A 72 -1.40 4.03 -3.57
CA LEU A 72 -0.94 4.68 -2.34
C LEU A 72 -1.91 4.47 -1.17
N PHE A 73 -3.21 4.47 -1.44
CA PHE A 73 -4.23 4.20 -0.42
C PHE A 73 -4.12 2.77 0.14
N GLU A 74 -4.00 1.76 -0.73
CA GLU A 74 -3.87 0.36 -0.32
C GLU A 74 -2.51 0.09 0.37
N GLU A 75 -1.44 0.74 -0.08
CA GLU A 75 -0.13 0.71 0.57
C GLU A 75 -0.21 1.27 1.99
N PHE A 76 -0.76 2.48 2.14
CA PHE A 76 -0.96 3.11 3.44
C PHE A 76 -1.83 2.28 4.38
N LYS A 77 -2.94 1.72 3.87
CA LYS A 77 -3.83 0.86 4.64
C LYS A 77 -3.15 -0.40 5.16
N SER A 78 -2.16 -0.91 4.41
CA SER A 78 -1.40 -2.12 4.76
C SER A 78 -0.29 -1.84 5.76
N LEU A 79 0.44 -0.74 5.60
CA LEU A 79 1.68 -0.42 6.32
C LEU A 79 1.50 0.67 7.39
N GLY A 80 0.54 1.57 7.20
CA GLY A 80 0.36 2.77 8.02
C GLY A 80 1.26 3.94 7.65
N PHE A 81 2.01 3.83 6.55
CA PHE A 81 2.86 4.89 5.98
C PHE A 81 3.05 4.67 4.48
N TYR A 82 3.57 5.69 3.77
CA TYR A 82 3.82 5.65 2.34
C TYR A 82 5.27 5.26 2.06
N ILE A 83 5.50 4.39 1.07
CA ILE A 83 6.84 3.96 0.61
C ILE A 83 7.05 4.35 -0.85
N SER A 84 6.09 4.03 -1.73
CA SER A 84 6.27 4.18 -3.18
C SER A 84 6.30 5.65 -3.61
N ASP A 85 5.45 6.47 -3.02
CA ASP A 85 5.35 7.91 -3.27
C ASP A 85 4.49 8.55 -2.17
N HIS A 86 4.50 9.89 -2.07
CA HIS A 86 3.66 10.62 -1.13
C HIS A 86 2.53 11.36 -1.86
N PRO A 87 1.27 11.35 -1.37
CA PRO A 87 0.16 12.04 -2.03
C PRO A 87 0.38 13.53 -2.27
N LEU A 88 1.17 14.19 -1.41
CA LEU A 88 1.48 15.61 -1.53
C LEU A 88 2.45 15.93 -2.67
N ASN A 89 3.14 14.93 -3.23
CA ASN A 89 4.06 15.18 -4.34
C ASN A 89 3.37 15.66 -5.62
N GLU A 90 2.05 15.42 -5.75
CA GLU A 90 1.25 15.98 -6.85
C GLU A 90 1.08 17.50 -6.74
N TYR A 91 1.36 18.12 -5.58
CA TYR A 91 1.09 19.52 -5.28
C TYR A 91 2.36 20.36 -5.05
N VAL A 92 3.54 19.83 -5.35
CA VAL A 92 4.84 20.51 -5.09
C VAL A 92 4.90 21.90 -5.72
N GLU A 93 4.43 22.05 -6.98
CA GLU A 93 4.41 23.35 -7.67
C GLU A 93 3.52 24.39 -6.94
N ILE A 94 2.41 23.94 -6.36
CA ILE A 94 1.51 24.79 -5.58
C ILE A 94 2.17 25.17 -4.24
N PHE A 95 2.92 24.24 -3.63
CA PHE A 95 3.63 24.51 -2.39
C PHE A 95 4.70 25.57 -2.58
N ASP A 96 5.43 25.53 -3.67
CA ASP A 96 6.44 26.55 -4.02
C ASP A 96 5.79 27.92 -4.23
N GLN A 97 4.65 27.99 -4.92
CA GLN A 97 3.91 29.24 -5.13
C GLN A 97 3.39 29.84 -3.82
N LEU A 98 2.88 29.00 -2.92
CA LEU A 98 2.33 29.43 -1.63
C LEU A 98 3.37 29.54 -0.52
N LYS A 99 4.65 29.26 -0.81
CA LYS A 99 5.74 29.23 0.17
C LYS A 99 5.45 28.33 1.37
N ILE A 100 4.91 27.14 1.09
CA ILE A 100 4.65 26.12 2.10
C ILE A 100 5.97 25.47 2.46
N SER A 101 6.35 25.54 3.74
CA SER A 101 7.53 24.87 4.28
C SER A 101 7.22 23.45 4.70
N SER A 102 8.21 22.57 4.65
CA SER A 102 8.10 21.28 5.33
C SER A 102 8.13 21.48 6.85
N TYR A 103 7.60 20.51 7.59
CA TYR A 103 7.63 20.55 9.04
C TYR A 103 9.07 20.58 9.58
N LYS A 104 9.99 19.91 8.92
CA LYS A 104 11.40 19.90 9.26
C LYS A 104 12.03 21.29 9.10
N GLU A 105 11.82 21.96 7.97
CA GLU A 105 12.28 23.33 7.72
C GLU A 105 11.69 24.30 8.75
N PHE A 106 10.42 24.17 9.10
CA PHE A 106 9.78 24.98 10.16
C PHE A 106 10.48 24.84 11.52
N LEU A 107 10.90 23.62 11.89
CA LEU A 107 11.60 23.39 13.14
C LEU A 107 13.02 23.96 13.15
N GLU A 108 13.68 24.00 11.99
CA GLU A 108 15.04 24.54 11.84
C GLU A 108 15.05 26.08 11.80
N ASP A 109 14.00 26.67 11.28
CA ASP A 109 13.86 28.12 11.01
C ASP A 109 13.35 28.84 12.23
N ASN A 110 13.56 28.69 13.38
CA ASN A 110 13.17 29.46 14.59
C ASN A 110 11.98 30.45 14.41
N ASN A 111 11.13 30.22 13.40
CA ASN A 111 9.94 31.01 13.12
C ASN A 111 8.80 30.60 14.08
N ASN A 112 8.07 31.57 14.58
CA ASN A 112 6.95 31.31 15.48
C ASN A 112 5.74 30.71 14.75
N GLU A 113 5.62 30.93 13.43
CA GLU A 113 4.49 30.49 12.61
C GLU A 113 4.99 30.16 11.20
N ALA A 114 4.46 29.10 10.60
CA ALA A 114 4.67 28.74 9.21
C ALA A 114 3.43 28.10 8.61
N LEU A 115 3.30 28.17 7.29
CA LEU A 115 2.31 27.42 6.54
C LEU A 115 2.92 26.07 6.17
N VAL A 116 2.33 24.99 6.65
CA VAL A 116 2.74 23.62 6.37
C VAL A 116 1.60 22.83 5.74
N ALA A 117 1.93 21.88 4.86
CA ALA A 117 0.97 20.97 4.26
C ALA A 117 1.16 19.55 4.82
N GLY A 118 0.07 18.85 5.07
CA GLY A 118 0.12 17.48 5.57
C GLY A 118 -1.06 16.65 5.09
N THR A 119 -0.79 15.36 4.81
CA THR A 119 -1.85 14.37 4.60
C THR A 119 -2.31 13.83 5.94
N VAL A 120 -3.62 13.92 6.22
CA VAL A 120 -4.19 13.44 7.48
C VAL A 120 -4.11 11.91 7.52
N MET A 121 -3.40 11.38 8.51
CA MET A 121 -3.24 9.94 8.75
C MET A 121 -4.26 9.40 9.75
N SER A 122 -4.53 10.15 10.83
CA SER A 122 -5.53 9.77 11.82
C SER A 122 -6.05 10.98 12.57
N ILE A 123 -7.30 10.91 13.02
CA ILE A 123 -7.95 11.90 13.85
C ILE A 123 -8.49 11.17 15.08
N GLN A 124 -8.15 11.66 16.27
CA GLN A 124 -8.67 11.18 17.54
C GLN A 124 -9.44 12.31 18.23
N GLU A 125 -10.75 12.22 18.25
CA GLU A 125 -11.58 13.15 18.99
C GLU A 125 -11.62 12.77 20.48
N LYS A 126 -11.39 13.75 21.34
CA LYS A 126 -11.35 13.57 22.79
C LYS A 126 -12.10 14.73 23.48
N LYS A 127 -12.41 14.53 24.75
CA LYS A 127 -12.96 15.59 25.61
C LYS A 127 -11.94 15.86 26.72
N SER A 128 -11.69 17.13 27.00
CA SER A 128 -10.88 17.56 28.14
C SER A 128 -11.58 17.23 29.46
N ALA A 129 -10.86 17.29 30.58
CA ALA A 129 -11.44 17.13 31.92
C ALA A 129 -12.58 18.15 32.22
N LYS A 130 -12.59 19.28 31.51
CA LYS A 130 -13.63 20.32 31.60
C LYS A 130 -14.79 20.12 30.62
N GLY A 131 -14.82 18.99 29.87
CA GLY A 131 -15.86 18.67 28.90
C GLY A 131 -15.69 19.33 27.52
N THR A 132 -14.64 20.13 27.30
CA THR A 132 -14.42 20.81 26.02
C THR A 132 -13.91 19.79 24.99
N PRO A 133 -14.53 19.66 23.81
CA PRO A 133 -14.07 18.75 22.76
C PRO A 133 -12.77 19.28 22.14
N PHE A 134 -11.84 18.35 21.84
CA PHE A 134 -10.62 18.62 21.08
C PHE A 134 -10.27 17.42 20.22
N ALA A 135 -9.46 17.62 19.20
CA ALA A 135 -8.97 16.55 18.36
C ALA A 135 -7.43 16.52 18.34
N ILE A 136 -6.87 15.30 18.36
CA ILE A 136 -5.47 15.05 18.08
C ILE A 136 -5.41 14.56 16.64
N VAL A 137 -4.74 15.31 15.79
CA VAL A 137 -4.57 14.97 14.38
C VAL A 137 -3.11 14.56 14.14
N LYS A 138 -2.94 13.38 13.53
CA LYS A 138 -1.65 12.93 13.04
C LYS A 138 -1.63 13.12 11.52
N PHE A 139 -0.59 13.75 11.01
CA PHE A 139 -0.40 13.95 9.58
C PHE A 139 1.05 13.65 9.17
N SER A 140 1.22 13.39 7.88
CA SER A 140 2.50 13.17 7.23
C SER A 140 2.73 14.26 6.19
N ASP A 141 3.91 14.79 6.10
CA ASP A 141 4.38 15.61 4.99
C ASP A 141 5.20 14.78 4.01
N ASN A 142 5.69 15.39 2.93
CA ASN A 142 6.43 14.71 1.87
C ASN A 142 7.96 14.85 1.98
N LYS A 143 8.47 15.35 3.09
CA LYS A 143 9.92 15.55 3.34
C LYS A 143 10.35 15.03 4.70
#